data_374a63e4a6b0d54ee85d0047f9ec0f2a
#
_entry.id   374a63e4a6b0d54ee85d0047f9ec0f2a
#
_cell.length_a   1.000
_cell.length_b   1.000
_cell.length_c   1.000
_cell.angle_alpha   90.00
_cell.angle_beta   90.00
_cell.angle_gamma   90.00
#
_symmetry.space_group_name_H-M   'P 1'
#
loop_
_entity.id
_entity.type
_entity.pdbx_description
1 polymer ?
#
loop_
_entity_poly.entity_id
_entity_poly.type
_entity_poly.pdbx_seq_one_letter_code
_entity_poly.pdbx_strand_id
1 'polypeptide(L)'
;MVLMCSTVLSAQVKKSDVFVQIFGTKYYLHTIKAGETIDAIAKAYNVTVQEINMENKALVGKMTEGTSIKIPVMGDNQISGYTQQFVYHTVEKKQTLYSICKQYGVTQEDIFQYNPDTQNGLKTGTVLKIPKGNPGKPDRQDSEFVYHTAKQNETLYSLSERYNVTIEDIVKYNPSLKNGIPQGTIVRFPRTIVNDTYAEETDVQPEERDMVKERAMRNPDYTPCDSYSYNKNTTLKVALLLPLYLNNNALQSEKVKVEPEKEQLYKNSERIFEFYEGVLMAVKELQQTGKSVSLYVYDTENNFATTDRILHEPDMKNMDLIIGPLYTDNVVKVAKFSTENQIAMVSPFAQKNDILGNNPYLYQFSPSTATSIAQTADFFAGLHDATVIVVHNGTASETDMTKIYRDNLTKSYFSDRNVPDMIFKEINYKNGGINRVQEAMNPNNTNVILIPSNDEVFITNVVNQLTTAVKSNKYKVLLFGSQSWEKYINIDVEFLQSMNFCYRSSNFINYENPSVKMFVSSFRDLYNTEPGIYGFSGYDIAKCFITKLYKHGKYFCFCDDNNEKGLVYKFDFKRVAPMGGFENQSTFVLRYSKDFTIEEAK
;
A
#
# COMPACT_ATOMS: atom_id res chain seq x y z
N MET A 1 18.77 16.33 -64.90
CA MET A 1 18.97 15.69 -63.54
C MET A 1 18.71 16.77 -62.50
N VAL A 2 17.44 16.84 -62.08
CA VAL A 2 16.97 17.87 -61.12
C VAL A 2 17.09 17.27 -59.73
N LEU A 3 17.97 17.80 -58.91
CA LEU A 3 18.09 17.46 -57.51
C LEU A 3 16.87 18.04 -56.76
N MET A 4 15.92 17.21 -56.38
CA MET A 4 14.91 17.60 -55.41
C MET A 4 15.53 17.60 -54.02
N CYS A 5 15.81 18.79 -53.50
CA CYS A 5 16.16 19.01 -52.11
C CYS A 5 14.87 18.95 -51.30
N SER A 6 14.59 17.82 -50.62
CA SER A 6 13.48 17.69 -49.68
C SER A 6 13.85 18.42 -48.39
N THR A 7 13.39 19.65 -48.26
CA THR A 7 13.39 20.36 -46.98
C THR A 7 12.42 19.66 -46.02
N VAL A 8 12.94 18.94 -45.04
CA VAL A 8 12.16 18.44 -43.92
C VAL A 8 11.69 19.67 -43.13
N LEU A 9 10.42 20.05 -43.29
CA LEU A 9 9.78 21.04 -42.43
C LEU A 9 9.72 20.45 -41.01
N SER A 10 10.64 20.86 -40.17
CA SER A 10 10.55 20.57 -38.74
C SER A 10 9.35 21.33 -38.17
N ALA A 11 8.35 20.64 -37.65
CA ALA A 11 7.22 21.25 -36.99
C ALA A 11 7.70 22.09 -35.83
N GLN A 12 7.26 23.35 -35.76
CA GLN A 12 7.63 24.26 -34.65
C GLN A 12 6.92 23.77 -33.40
N VAL A 13 7.67 23.25 -32.40
CA VAL A 13 7.13 22.75 -31.15
C VAL A 13 6.58 23.91 -30.34
N LYS A 14 5.28 23.85 -29.98
CA LYS A 14 4.62 24.80 -29.06
C LYS A 14 4.69 24.22 -27.66
N LYS A 15 5.25 24.99 -26.69
CA LYS A 15 5.26 24.58 -25.28
C LYS A 15 3.84 24.34 -24.78
N SER A 16 3.69 23.35 -23.90
CA SER A 16 2.43 23.08 -23.20
C SER A 16 2.20 24.10 -22.09
N ASP A 17 0.95 24.49 -21.89
CA ASP A 17 0.52 25.32 -20.76
C ASP A 17 0.09 24.45 -19.54
N VAL A 18 0.13 23.10 -19.69
CA VAL A 18 -0.25 22.16 -18.65
C VAL A 18 0.97 21.81 -17.80
N PHE A 19 0.82 21.99 -16.50
CA PHE A 19 1.86 21.67 -15.50
C PHE A 19 1.38 20.58 -14.55
N VAL A 20 2.30 19.72 -14.14
CA VAL A 20 2.11 18.78 -13.04
C VAL A 20 3.23 18.96 -12.02
N GLN A 21 2.91 18.79 -10.74
CA GLN A 21 3.91 18.81 -9.67
C GLN A 21 4.01 17.42 -9.06
N ILE A 22 5.20 16.83 -9.14
CA ILE A 22 5.47 15.48 -8.66
C ILE A 22 6.64 15.60 -7.67
N PHE A 23 6.45 15.18 -6.43
CA PHE A 23 7.45 15.25 -5.35
C PHE A 23 8.16 16.62 -5.23
N GLY A 24 7.37 17.70 -5.36
CA GLY A 24 7.90 19.06 -5.27
C GLY A 24 8.55 19.60 -6.55
N THR A 25 8.80 18.77 -7.55
CA THR A 25 9.34 19.18 -8.85
C THR A 25 8.21 19.48 -9.82
N LYS A 26 8.28 20.63 -10.48
CA LYS A 26 7.30 21.04 -11.47
C LYS A 26 7.71 20.58 -12.86
N TYR A 27 6.77 20.00 -13.58
CA TYR A 27 6.95 19.52 -14.96
C TYR A 27 5.92 20.11 -15.90
N TYR A 28 6.31 20.41 -17.13
CA TYR A 28 5.36 20.51 -18.22
C TYR A 28 4.86 19.12 -18.61
N LEU A 29 3.58 18.97 -18.84
CA LEU A 29 3.02 17.77 -19.48
C LEU A 29 2.84 18.08 -20.97
N HIS A 30 3.68 17.50 -21.82
CA HIS A 30 3.67 17.72 -23.26
C HIS A 30 3.21 16.46 -23.99
N THR A 31 2.17 16.56 -24.82
CA THR A 31 1.75 15.48 -25.71
C THR A 31 2.41 15.67 -27.07
N ILE A 32 3.19 14.71 -27.49
CA ILE A 32 3.95 14.73 -28.77
C ILE A 32 2.98 14.80 -29.92
N LYS A 33 3.17 15.75 -30.82
CA LYS A 33 2.34 15.95 -32.01
C LYS A 33 3.02 15.39 -33.27
N ALA A 34 2.24 15.24 -34.32
CA ALA A 34 2.75 14.80 -35.61
C ALA A 34 3.92 15.66 -36.10
N GLY A 35 5.05 15.01 -36.44
CA GLY A 35 6.26 15.67 -36.93
C GLY A 35 7.15 16.31 -35.86
N GLU A 36 6.80 16.25 -34.56
CA GLU A 36 7.68 16.65 -33.46
C GLU A 36 8.68 15.54 -33.14
N THR A 37 9.96 15.92 -32.98
CA THR A 37 11.01 15.01 -32.53
C THR A 37 11.40 15.34 -31.10
N ILE A 38 11.93 14.37 -30.37
CA ILE A 38 12.39 14.58 -28.98
C ILE A 38 13.47 15.67 -28.91
N ASP A 39 14.35 15.77 -29.94
CA ASP A 39 15.35 16.83 -30.03
C ASP A 39 14.71 18.22 -30.21
N ALA A 40 13.68 18.32 -31.07
CA ALA A 40 12.94 19.57 -31.25
C ALA A 40 12.18 19.99 -29.97
N ILE A 41 11.59 19.03 -29.29
CA ILE A 41 10.92 19.24 -27.99
C ILE A 41 11.93 19.70 -26.94
N ALA A 42 13.04 18.99 -26.79
CA ALA A 42 14.11 19.33 -25.85
C ALA A 42 14.60 20.78 -26.06
N LYS A 43 14.85 21.15 -27.30
CA LYS A 43 15.24 22.52 -27.68
C LYS A 43 14.16 23.56 -27.35
N ALA A 44 12.90 23.25 -27.64
CA ALA A 44 11.78 24.17 -27.35
C ALA A 44 11.62 24.45 -25.85
N TYR A 45 11.84 23.43 -25.01
CA TYR A 45 11.72 23.55 -23.55
C TYR A 45 13.02 23.97 -22.84
N ASN A 46 14.09 24.14 -23.58
CA ASN A 46 15.43 24.46 -23.07
C ASN A 46 15.95 23.41 -22.04
N VAL A 47 15.77 22.14 -22.40
CA VAL A 47 16.26 20.97 -21.68
C VAL A 47 17.01 20.05 -22.63
N THR A 48 17.72 19.06 -22.11
CA THR A 48 18.40 18.05 -22.92
C THR A 48 17.47 16.84 -23.18
N VAL A 49 17.71 16.11 -24.25
CA VAL A 49 17.03 14.83 -24.53
C VAL A 49 17.27 13.83 -23.38
N GLN A 50 18.43 13.88 -22.75
CA GLN A 50 18.77 13.03 -21.62
C GLN A 50 17.87 13.33 -20.41
N GLU A 51 17.62 14.61 -20.09
CA GLU A 51 16.70 15.02 -19.02
C GLU A 51 15.27 14.54 -19.30
N ILE A 52 14.79 14.66 -20.53
CA ILE A 52 13.48 14.13 -20.90
C ILE A 52 13.44 12.61 -20.71
N ASN A 53 14.44 11.88 -21.19
CA ASN A 53 14.51 10.43 -21.09
C ASN A 53 14.56 9.95 -19.62
N MET A 54 15.29 10.65 -18.77
CA MET A 54 15.41 10.29 -17.36
C MET A 54 14.08 10.45 -16.60
N GLU A 55 13.34 11.51 -16.91
CA GLU A 55 12.03 11.72 -16.28
C GLU A 55 10.92 10.83 -16.87
N ASN A 56 11.19 10.17 -18.00
CA ASN A 56 10.25 9.30 -18.71
C ASN A 56 10.85 7.91 -19.01
N LYS A 57 11.59 7.32 -18.07
CA LYS A 57 12.35 6.06 -18.25
C LYS A 57 11.52 4.93 -18.88
N ALA A 58 10.26 4.78 -18.47
CA ALA A 58 9.35 3.75 -18.99
C ALA A 58 8.93 3.97 -20.46
N LEU A 59 9.14 5.18 -21.00
CA LEU A 59 8.73 5.60 -22.33
C LEU A 59 9.92 5.72 -23.30
N VAL A 60 11.16 5.50 -22.84
CA VAL A 60 12.35 5.56 -23.71
C VAL A 60 12.20 4.55 -24.86
N GLY A 61 12.38 5.02 -26.11
CA GLY A 61 12.15 4.24 -27.31
C GLY A 61 10.67 4.05 -27.72
N LYS A 62 9.72 4.60 -26.93
CA LYS A 62 8.27 4.56 -27.20
C LYS A 62 7.64 5.95 -27.27
N MET A 63 8.44 7.00 -27.31
CA MET A 63 8.00 8.40 -27.38
C MET A 63 7.62 8.76 -28.81
N THR A 64 6.37 8.45 -29.16
CA THR A 64 5.80 8.69 -30.50
C THR A 64 4.65 9.67 -30.42
N GLU A 65 4.11 10.08 -31.54
CA GLU A 65 2.91 10.92 -31.63
C GLU A 65 1.79 10.41 -30.70
N GLY A 66 1.14 11.32 -29.95
CA GLY A 66 0.11 11.01 -28.97
C GLY A 66 0.66 10.62 -27.60
N THR A 67 1.96 10.38 -27.44
CA THR A 67 2.55 10.09 -26.13
C THR A 67 2.67 11.36 -25.30
N SER A 68 2.16 11.33 -24.06
CA SER A 68 2.37 12.42 -23.09
C SER A 68 3.63 12.19 -22.28
N ILE A 69 4.54 13.17 -22.31
CA ILE A 69 5.83 13.14 -21.61
C ILE A 69 5.93 14.26 -20.56
N LYS A 70 6.67 13.99 -19.50
CA LYS A 70 7.01 14.97 -18.48
C LYS A 70 8.32 15.65 -18.85
N ILE A 71 8.32 16.98 -18.85
CA ILE A 71 9.49 17.80 -19.15
C ILE A 71 9.78 18.68 -17.94
N PRO A 72 10.97 18.61 -17.31
CA PRO A 72 11.26 19.40 -16.13
C PRO A 72 11.24 20.90 -16.44
N VAL A 73 10.61 21.68 -15.56
CA VAL A 73 10.61 23.15 -15.65
C VAL A 73 11.93 23.67 -15.11
N MET A 74 12.81 24.13 -15.99
CA MET A 74 14.02 24.86 -15.61
C MET A 74 13.62 26.30 -15.26
N GLY A 75 13.66 26.65 -13.97
CA GLY A 75 13.16 27.95 -13.51
C GLY A 75 14.02 29.11 -13.94
N ASP A 76 13.43 30.08 -14.63
CA ASP A 76 13.73 31.49 -14.43
C ASP A 76 12.82 31.95 -13.28
N ASN A 77 13.37 32.02 -12.10
CA ASN A 77 13.23 33.11 -11.13
C ASN A 77 13.67 32.69 -9.73
N GLN A 78 14.58 33.49 -9.24
CA GLN A 78 15.05 33.61 -7.89
C GLN A 78 13.91 33.53 -6.86
N ILE A 79 13.89 32.45 -6.05
CA ILE A 79 13.63 32.54 -4.63
C ILE A 79 14.86 31.94 -3.96
N SER A 80 15.54 32.78 -3.25
CA SER A 80 16.71 32.63 -2.42
C SER A 80 16.81 31.24 -1.76
N GLY A 81 17.90 30.52 -2.04
CA GLY A 81 18.34 29.37 -1.29
C GLY A 81 18.34 28.04 -2.08
N TYR A 82 19.50 27.69 -2.61
CA TYR A 82 19.88 26.38 -3.16
C TYR A 82 19.30 25.97 -4.51
N THR A 83 19.85 26.52 -5.60
CA THR A 83 19.90 25.83 -6.89
C THR A 83 20.86 24.66 -6.79
N GLN A 84 20.36 23.47 -6.46
CA GLN A 84 21.11 22.24 -6.65
C GLN A 84 21.24 22.00 -8.17
N GLN A 85 22.35 22.40 -8.76
CA GLN A 85 22.69 22.07 -10.14
C GLN A 85 23.17 20.62 -10.18
N PHE A 86 22.62 19.83 -11.08
CA PHE A 86 23.03 18.43 -11.28
C PHE A 86 23.97 18.31 -12.49
N VAL A 87 24.86 17.31 -12.43
CA VAL A 87 25.59 16.78 -13.59
C VAL A 87 25.00 15.41 -13.92
N TYR A 88 24.79 15.14 -15.18
CA TYR A 88 24.39 13.82 -15.66
C TYR A 88 25.63 13.10 -16.19
N HIS A 89 25.95 11.96 -15.61
CA HIS A 89 27.14 11.17 -15.94
C HIS A 89 26.72 9.80 -16.48
N THR A 90 27.15 9.46 -17.69
CA THR A 90 26.95 8.11 -18.24
C THR A 90 28.08 7.20 -17.79
N VAL A 91 27.72 6.11 -17.11
CA VAL A 91 28.71 5.14 -16.60
C VAL A 91 29.43 4.45 -17.75
N GLU A 92 30.75 4.59 -17.79
CA GLU A 92 31.61 3.96 -18.78
C GLU A 92 32.04 2.55 -18.36
N LYS A 93 32.56 1.78 -19.31
CA LYS A 93 33.07 0.43 -19.07
C LYS A 93 34.22 0.46 -18.05
N LYS A 94 34.13 -0.35 -17.00
CA LYS A 94 35.11 -0.43 -15.88
C LYS A 94 35.04 0.74 -14.87
N GLN A 95 34.17 1.70 -14.99
CA GLN A 95 33.95 2.66 -13.91
C GLN A 95 33.24 2.00 -12.72
N THR A 96 33.66 2.42 -11.54
CA THR A 96 33.04 2.01 -10.26
C THR A 96 32.34 3.19 -9.62
N LEU A 97 31.35 2.92 -8.78
CA LEU A 97 30.67 3.96 -8.03
C LEU A 97 31.66 4.84 -7.24
N TYR A 98 32.66 4.20 -6.64
CA TYR A 98 33.76 4.91 -5.94
C TYR A 98 34.52 5.87 -6.85
N SER A 99 34.88 5.45 -8.08
CA SER A 99 35.60 6.32 -9.03
C SER A 99 34.75 7.52 -9.46
N ILE A 100 33.45 7.34 -9.61
CA ILE A 100 32.50 8.41 -9.97
C ILE A 100 32.35 9.37 -8.79
N CYS A 101 32.14 8.85 -7.56
CA CYS A 101 32.11 9.68 -6.36
C CYS A 101 33.35 10.58 -6.23
N LYS A 102 34.54 10.01 -6.45
CA LYS A 102 35.78 10.75 -6.41
C LYS A 102 35.89 11.81 -7.52
N GLN A 103 35.41 11.49 -8.71
CA GLN A 103 35.42 12.40 -9.87
C GLN A 103 34.55 13.65 -9.64
N TYR A 104 33.41 13.49 -8.98
CA TYR A 104 32.45 14.58 -8.78
C TYR A 104 32.46 15.16 -7.36
N GLY A 105 33.30 14.63 -6.46
CA GLY A 105 33.41 15.11 -5.08
C GLY A 105 32.16 14.87 -4.24
N VAL A 106 31.42 13.79 -4.53
CA VAL A 106 30.18 13.39 -3.85
C VAL A 106 30.35 12.05 -3.14
N THR A 107 29.49 11.74 -2.18
CA THR A 107 29.47 10.44 -1.51
C THR A 107 28.67 9.40 -2.30
N GLN A 108 28.77 8.11 -1.96
CA GLN A 108 27.92 7.06 -2.54
C GLN A 108 26.45 7.29 -2.19
N GLU A 109 26.20 7.75 -0.98
CA GLU A 109 24.88 8.11 -0.46
C GLU A 109 24.26 9.23 -1.30
N ASP A 110 25.04 10.24 -1.69
CA ASP A 110 24.57 11.33 -2.56
C ASP A 110 24.14 10.78 -3.93
N ILE A 111 24.90 9.83 -4.49
CA ILE A 111 24.53 9.19 -5.76
C ILE A 111 23.28 8.32 -5.56
N PHE A 112 23.18 7.53 -4.50
CA PHE A 112 22.02 6.67 -4.22
C PHE A 112 20.74 7.46 -3.98
N GLN A 113 20.84 8.62 -3.33
CA GLN A 113 19.69 9.50 -3.09
C GLN A 113 18.99 9.91 -4.39
N TYR A 114 19.75 10.20 -5.43
CA TYR A 114 19.20 10.62 -6.73
C TYR A 114 19.14 9.51 -7.77
N ASN A 115 19.68 8.33 -7.46
CA ASN A 115 19.72 7.16 -8.35
C ASN A 115 19.54 5.87 -7.53
N PRO A 116 18.37 5.62 -6.92
CA PRO A 116 18.16 4.50 -6.00
C PRO A 116 18.42 3.13 -6.64
N ASP A 117 18.21 3.01 -7.96
CA ASP A 117 18.45 1.76 -8.70
C ASP A 117 19.92 1.31 -8.69
N THR A 118 20.87 2.22 -8.36
CA THR A 118 22.31 1.92 -8.34
C THR A 118 22.79 1.26 -7.05
N GLN A 119 21.96 1.18 -6.01
CA GLN A 119 22.25 0.43 -4.78
C GLN A 119 22.49 -1.06 -5.05
N ASN A 120 21.84 -1.61 -6.10
CA ASN A 120 21.95 -3.01 -6.50
C ASN A 120 23.09 -3.27 -7.52
N GLY A 121 23.95 -2.29 -7.75
CA GLY A 121 25.09 -2.37 -8.65
C GLY A 121 25.03 -1.38 -9.81
N LEU A 122 26.22 -0.99 -10.27
CA LEU A 122 26.40 -0.01 -11.32
C LEU A 122 26.57 -0.70 -12.68
N LYS A 123 25.72 -0.38 -13.65
CA LYS A 123 25.79 -0.96 -15.00
C LYS A 123 26.37 0.05 -15.98
N THR A 124 27.23 -0.39 -16.90
CA THR A 124 27.74 0.42 -18.01
C THR A 124 26.58 0.95 -18.86
N GLY A 125 26.60 2.23 -19.20
CA GLY A 125 25.52 2.91 -19.93
C GLY A 125 24.44 3.52 -19.04
N THR A 126 24.46 3.27 -17.73
CA THR A 126 23.55 3.95 -16.80
C THR A 126 23.88 5.43 -16.74
N VAL A 127 22.88 6.29 -16.83
CA VAL A 127 23.03 7.74 -16.65
C VAL A 127 22.70 8.09 -15.21
N LEU A 128 23.70 8.63 -14.49
CA LEU A 128 23.56 9.04 -13.09
C LEU A 128 23.26 10.53 -13.00
N LYS A 129 22.32 10.89 -12.15
CA LYS A 129 22.02 12.27 -11.74
C LYS A 129 22.86 12.60 -10.52
N ILE A 130 23.91 13.38 -10.69
CA ILE A 130 24.90 13.70 -9.66
C ILE A 130 24.77 15.18 -9.27
N PRO A 131 24.59 15.52 -7.98
CA PRO A 131 24.48 16.91 -7.56
C PRO A 131 25.81 17.66 -7.79
N LYS A 132 25.74 18.88 -8.32
CA LYS A 132 26.90 19.79 -8.41
C LYS A 132 27.10 20.47 -7.06
N GLY A 133 28.24 20.25 -6.47
CA GLY A 133 28.56 20.77 -5.14
C GLY A 133 28.58 19.63 -4.12
N ASN A 134 29.38 19.79 -3.09
CA ASN A 134 29.52 18.79 -2.04
C ASN A 134 28.30 18.82 -1.10
N PRO A 135 27.23 18.00 -1.31
CA PRO A 135 26.15 17.91 -0.38
C PRO A 135 26.59 16.98 0.74
N GLY A 136 27.30 17.53 1.71
CA GLY A 136 27.38 16.87 2.99
C GLY A 136 28.54 15.96 3.29
N LYS A 137 29.79 16.47 3.21
CA LYS A 137 30.54 16.40 4.45
C LYS A 137 30.11 17.62 5.26
N PRO A 138 29.58 17.46 6.46
CA PRO A 138 29.47 18.60 7.36
C PRO A 138 30.89 19.13 7.49
N ASP A 139 31.14 20.30 6.95
CA ASP A 139 32.35 21.02 7.22
C ASP A 139 32.35 21.14 8.76
N ARG A 140 33.41 20.66 9.43
CA ARG A 140 33.49 20.66 10.89
C ARG A 140 33.43 22.06 11.52
N GLN A 141 33.07 23.06 10.72
CA GLN A 141 32.98 24.47 11.08
C GLN A 141 31.56 25.06 10.99
N ASP A 142 30.53 24.31 10.60
CA ASP A 142 29.15 24.84 10.65
C ASP A 142 28.60 24.70 12.08
N SER A 143 28.96 25.67 12.91
CA SER A 143 28.59 25.74 14.33
C SER A 143 27.07 26.02 14.55
N GLU A 144 26.31 26.26 13.48
CA GLU A 144 24.91 26.67 13.56
C GLU A 144 23.92 25.49 13.55
N PHE A 145 24.32 24.29 13.12
CA PHE A 145 23.42 23.14 12.98
C PHE A 145 23.94 21.88 13.67
N VAL A 146 22.99 21.07 14.16
CA VAL A 146 23.18 19.67 14.54
C VAL A 146 22.62 18.81 13.41
N TYR A 147 23.33 17.73 13.04
CA TYR A 147 22.94 16.83 11.96
C TYR A 147 22.62 15.45 12.51
N HIS A 148 21.53 14.84 12.00
CA HIS A 148 21.10 13.49 12.32
C HIS A 148 20.89 12.68 11.05
N THR A 149 21.43 11.46 11.00
CA THR A 149 21.15 10.52 9.91
C THR A 149 19.97 9.66 10.29
N ALA A 150 18.86 9.78 9.57
CA ALA A 150 17.62 9.06 9.86
C ALA A 150 17.83 7.55 9.79
N LYS A 151 17.51 6.85 10.87
CA LYS A 151 17.53 5.38 10.97
C LYS A 151 16.23 4.80 10.38
N GLN A 152 16.20 3.49 10.18
CA GLN A 152 14.99 2.79 9.75
C GLN A 152 13.86 3.06 10.75
N ASN A 153 12.67 3.41 10.25
CA ASN A 153 11.46 3.73 11.02
C ASN A 153 11.51 5.04 11.84
N GLU A 154 12.52 5.88 11.72
CA GLU A 154 12.47 7.22 12.31
C GLU A 154 11.52 8.14 11.54
N THR A 155 10.81 8.98 12.27
CA THR A 155 9.80 9.92 11.73
C THR A 155 10.15 11.35 12.10
N LEU A 156 9.55 12.34 11.42
CA LEU A 156 9.68 13.75 11.80
C LEU A 156 9.30 13.97 13.26
N TYR A 157 8.30 13.25 13.73
CA TYR A 157 7.86 13.34 15.11
C TYR A 157 8.89 12.75 16.08
N SER A 158 9.43 11.55 15.82
CA SER A 158 10.45 10.96 16.68
C SER A 158 11.70 11.84 16.77
N LEU A 159 12.04 12.53 15.67
CA LEU A 159 13.13 13.49 15.67
C LEU A 159 12.76 14.81 16.36
N SER A 160 11.52 15.28 16.24
CA SER A 160 11.05 16.48 16.94
C SER A 160 11.12 16.32 18.46
N GLU A 161 10.73 15.15 18.96
CA GLU A 161 10.83 14.83 20.39
C GLU A 161 12.29 14.64 20.83
N ARG A 162 13.10 13.90 20.03
CA ARG A 162 14.51 13.64 20.35
C ARG A 162 15.34 14.92 20.47
N TYR A 163 15.09 15.88 19.59
CA TYR A 163 15.84 17.13 19.53
C TYR A 163 15.10 18.30 20.18
N ASN A 164 13.91 18.04 20.76
CA ASN A 164 13.02 19.02 21.39
C ASN A 164 12.75 20.23 20.49
N VAL A 165 12.43 19.94 19.22
CA VAL A 165 12.09 20.94 18.18
C VAL A 165 10.74 20.63 17.60
N THR A 166 10.03 21.64 17.06
CA THR A 166 8.73 21.40 16.42
C THR A 166 8.92 20.76 15.04
N ILE A 167 7.91 20.00 14.57
CA ILE A 167 7.92 19.44 13.21
C ILE A 167 7.98 20.55 12.17
N GLU A 168 7.32 21.69 12.44
CA GLU A 168 7.37 22.89 11.59
C GLU A 168 8.79 23.42 11.46
N ASP A 169 9.57 23.45 12.53
CA ASP A 169 10.97 23.86 12.50
C ASP A 169 11.82 22.83 11.75
N ILE A 170 11.62 21.55 11.97
CA ILE A 170 12.34 20.52 11.20
C ILE A 170 12.08 20.70 9.71
N VAL A 171 10.83 20.84 9.30
CA VAL A 171 10.45 21.00 7.89
C VAL A 171 10.95 22.34 7.33
N LYS A 172 10.91 23.42 8.12
CA LYS A 172 11.44 24.74 7.74
C LYS A 172 12.90 24.68 7.32
N TYR A 173 13.73 23.95 8.08
CA TYR A 173 15.15 23.78 7.77
C TYR A 173 15.45 22.59 6.86
N ASN A 174 14.47 21.68 6.65
CA ASN A 174 14.54 20.52 5.75
C ASN A 174 13.27 20.43 4.89
N PRO A 175 13.03 21.34 3.93
CA PRO A 175 11.77 21.41 3.19
C PRO A 175 11.41 20.13 2.41
N SER A 176 12.42 19.34 2.05
CA SER A 176 12.22 18.05 1.35
C SER A 176 11.52 16.99 2.22
N LEU A 177 11.53 17.15 3.55
CA LEU A 177 11.01 16.17 4.50
C LEU A 177 9.54 16.36 4.87
N LYS A 178 8.83 17.29 4.22
CA LYS A 178 7.42 17.59 4.49
C LYS A 178 6.51 16.36 4.43
N ASN A 179 6.88 15.35 3.66
CA ASN A 179 6.09 14.12 3.44
C ASN A 179 6.69 12.88 4.11
N GLY A 180 7.65 13.04 5.02
CA GLY A 180 8.29 11.92 5.74
C GLY A 180 9.81 11.91 5.59
N ILE A 181 10.47 11.04 6.35
CA ILE A 181 11.94 10.92 6.35
C ILE A 181 12.33 9.54 5.81
N PRO A 182 12.90 9.43 4.61
CA PRO A 182 13.51 8.19 4.14
C PRO A 182 14.70 7.80 5.02
N GLN A 183 14.89 6.50 5.23
CA GLN A 183 16.09 5.99 5.93
C GLN A 183 17.37 6.50 5.25
N GLY A 184 18.37 6.88 6.03
CA GLY A 184 19.63 7.41 5.55
C GLY A 184 19.61 8.90 5.22
N THR A 185 18.47 9.59 5.34
CA THR A 185 18.37 11.03 5.12
C THR A 185 19.07 11.79 6.24
N ILE A 186 19.91 12.77 5.90
CA ILE A 186 20.50 13.68 6.88
C ILE A 186 19.53 14.81 7.17
N VAL A 187 19.09 14.90 8.42
CA VAL A 187 18.21 15.94 8.94
C VAL A 187 19.04 16.94 9.72
N ARG A 188 18.88 18.24 9.44
CA ARG A 188 19.61 19.31 10.13
C ARG A 188 18.70 20.06 11.08
N PHE A 189 19.22 20.39 12.26
CA PHE A 189 18.54 21.12 13.33
C PHE A 189 19.37 22.33 13.74
N PRO A 190 18.81 23.55 13.78
CA PRO A 190 19.53 24.72 14.28
C PRO A 190 19.92 24.54 15.75
N ARG A 191 21.17 24.77 16.11
CA ARG A 191 21.65 24.70 17.51
C ARG A 191 20.93 25.64 18.45
N THR A 192 20.40 26.73 17.94
CA THR A 192 19.65 27.72 18.73
C THR A 192 18.32 27.20 19.28
N ILE A 193 17.80 26.10 18.72
CA ILE A 193 16.53 25.49 19.14
C ILE A 193 16.69 24.06 19.69
N VAL A 194 17.88 23.48 19.61
CA VAL A 194 18.20 22.14 20.12
C VAL A 194 18.82 22.27 21.53
N ASN A 195 18.29 21.58 22.53
CA ASN A 195 18.94 21.48 23.84
C ASN A 195 20.15 20.55 23.76
N ASP A 196 21.35 21.05 24.05
CA ASP A 196 22.65 20.35 23.95
C ASP A 196 22.80 19.10 24.85
N THR A 197 21.84 18.78 25.70
CA THR A 197 21.88 17.65 26.64
C THR A 197 21.70 16.26 26.00
N TYR A 198 21.45 16.17 24.71
CA TYR A 198 21.16 14.90 24.02
C TYR A 198 22.16 14.49 22.94
N ALA A 199 23.36 15.07 22.92
CA ALA A 199 24.34 14.83 21.86
C ALA A 199 25.33 13.66 22.13
N GLU A 200 25.26 12.98 23.27
CA GLU A 200 26.10 11.80 23.53
C GLU A 200 25.28 10.50 23.44
N GLU A 201 25.66 9.66 22.46
CA GLU A 201 25.15 8.30 22.32
C GLU A 201 25.54 7.45 23.50
N THR A 202 24.62 7.25 24.44
CA THR A 202 24.67 6.07 25.30
C THR A 202 23.84 4.97 24.63
N ASP A 203 24.50 3.86 24.34
CA ASP A 203 23.97 2.65 23.73
C ASP A 203 23.05 1.87 24.73
N VAL A 204 22.09 2.57 25.31
CA VAL A 204 21.01 1.98 26.10
C VAL A 204 19.80 1.95 25.17
N GLN A 205 19.37 0.75 24.78
CA GLN A 205 18.09 0.54 24.12
C GLN A 205 17.00 1.23 24.96
N PRO A 206 16.39 2.33 24.48
CA PRO A 206 15.28 2.91 25.23
C PRO A 206 14.13 1.88 25.17
N GLU A 207 13.55 1.54 26.30
CA GLU A 207 12.22 0.94 26.32
C GLU A 207 11.36 1.74 25.34
N GLU A 208 10.71 1.07 24.39
CA GLU A 208 9.87 1.69 23.37
C GLU A 208 8.73 2.44 24.07
N ARG A 209 8.94 3.72 24.36
CA ARG A 209 7.89 4.57 24.91
C ARG A 209 6.85 4.81 23.81
N ASP A 210 5.63 4.43 24.09
CA ASP A 210 4.49 4.76 23.21
C ASP A 210 4.17 6.26 23.35
N MET A 211 4.91 7.07 22.58
CA MET A 211 4.80 8.53 22.63
C MET A 211 3.42 9.04 22.20
N VAL A 212 2.68 8.28 21.40
CA VAL A 212 1.29 8.61 21.04
C VAL A 212 0.40 8.45 22.25
N LYS A 213 0.59 7.37 23.02
CA LYS A 213 -0.12 7.12 24.26
C LYS A 213 0.24 8.19 25.30
N GLU A 214 1.50 8.54 25.45
CA GLU A 214 1.93 9.62 26.38
C GLU A 214 1.29 10.97 26.02
N ARG A 215 1.22 11.31 24.71
CA ARG A 215 0.52 12.51 24.26
C ARG A 215 -0.99 12.45 24.54
N ALA A 216 -1.61 11.31 24.30
CA ALA A 216 -3.02 11.10 24.62
C ALA A 216 -3.28 11.22 26.12
N MET A 217 -2.39 10.70 26.98
CA MET A 217 -2.47 10.78 28.43
C MET A 217 -2.39 12.22 28.98
N ARG A 218 -1.81 13.16 28.20
CA ARG A 218 -1.81 14.60 28.53
C ARG A 218 -3.14 15.29 28.22
N ASN A 219 -4.05 14.62 27.48
CA ASN A 219 -5.38 15.14 27.21
C ASN A 219 -6.25 14.96 28.47
N PRO A 220 -6.95 16.02 28.96
CA PRO A 220 -7.83 15.92 30.13
C PRO A 220 -8.91 14.84 30.00
N ASP A 221 -9.32 14.53 28.76
CA ASP A 221 -10.37 13.55 28.47
C ASP A 221 -9.83 12.10 28.37
N TYR A 222 -8.50 11.90 28.56
CA TYR A 222 -7.92 10.57 28.49
C TYR A 222 -8.38 9.73 29.67
N THR A 223 -8.97 8.58 29.37
CA THR A 223 -9.34 7.57 30.35
C THR A 223 -8.60 6.27 30.02
N PRO A 224 -7.82 5.71 30.95
CA PRO A 224 -7.19 4.40 30.76
C PRO A 224 -8.22 3.31 30.45
N CYS A 225 -7.84 2.30 29.66
CA CYS A 225 -8.72 1.22 29.20
C CYS A 225 -9.45 0.52 30.38
N ASP A 226 -8.73 0.24 31.44
CA ASP A 226 -9.26 -0.47 32.62
C ASP A 226 -10.18 0.39 33.50
N SER A 227 -10.13 1.71 33.33
CA SER A 227 -10.91 2.68 34.10
C SER A 227 -12.10 3.23 33.35
N TYR A 228 -12.20 2.93 32.04
CA TYR A 228 -13.29 3.44 31.22
C TYR A 228 -14.59 2.72 31.56
N SER A 229 -15.62 3.49 31.86
CA SER A 229 -16.99 2.98 31.97
C SER A 229 -17.91 3.77 31.04
N TYR A 230 -18.56 3.06 30.15
CA TYR A 230 -19.49 3.68 29.21
C TYR A 230 -20.66 4.34 29.96
N ASN A 231 -20.85 5.62 29.67
CA ASN A 231 -22.05 6.32 30.14
C ASN A 231 -23.22 6.05 29.19
N LYS A 232 -24.24 5.36 29.69
CA LYS A 232 -25.45 5.00 28.90
C LYS A 232 -26.19 6.20 28.29
N ASN A 233 -25.95 7.40 28.81
CA ASN A 233 -26.54 8.64 28.31
C ASN A 233 -25.72 9.27 27.16
N THR A 234 -24.55 8.71 26.82
CA THR A 234 -23.70 9.21 25.75
C THR A 234 -24.08 8.56 24.43
N THR A 235 -24.34 9.36 23.41
CA THR A 235 -24.55 8.89 22.05
C THR A 235 -23.24 8.97 21.27
N LEU A 236 -22.74 7.84 20.77
CA LEU A 236 -21.57 7.79 19.90
C LEU A 236 -21.89 8.37 18.52
N LYS A 237 -21.02 9.24 18.03
CA LYS A 237 -21.12 9.86 16.71
C LYS A 237 -20.15 9.19 15.75
N VAL A 238 -20.66 8.56 14.72
CA VAL A 238 -19.89 7.83 13.72
C VAL A 238 -20.07 8.48 12.36
N ALA A 239 -18.99 8.98 11.77
CA ALA A 239 -18.97 9.45 10.39
C ALA A 239 -18.71 8.28 9.44
N LEU A 240 -19.55 8.14 8.43
CA LEU A 240 -19.42 7.16 7.35
C LEU A 240 -19.16 7.89 6.03
N LEU A 241 -17.93 7.80 5.52
CA LEU A 241 -17.48 8.49 4.32
C LEU A 241 -17.45 7.49 3.16
N LEU A 242 -18.47 7.52 2.32
CA LEU A 242 -18.63 6.60 1.20
C LEU A 242 -18.79 7.35 -0.13
N PRO A 243 -18.30 6.82 -1.24
CA PRO A 243 -18.60 7.35 -2.57
C PRO A 243 -19.95 6.79 -3.07
N LEU A 244 -21.03 7.33 -2.53
CA LEU A 244 -22.39 6.86 -2.86
C LEU A 244 -22.82 7.25 -4.27
N TYR A 245 -22.15 8.26 -4.88
CA TYR A 245 -22.46 8.77 -6.22
C TYR A 245 -23.93 9.16 -6.39
N LEU A 246 -24.51 9.85 -5.38
CA LEU A 246 -25.93 10.20 -5.37
C LEU A 246 -26.35 11.02 -6.60
N ASN A 247 -25.50 11.97 -7.05
CA ASN A 247 -25.76 12.74 -8.25
C ASN A 247 -25.79 11.87 -9.52
N ASN A 248 -24.90 10.91 -9.64
CA ASN A 248 -24.86 9.99 -10.78
C ASN A 248 -26.08 9.07 -10.77
N ASN A 249 -26.51 8.59 -9.61
CA ASN A 249 -27.73 7.78 -9.46
C ASN A 249 -28.99 8.59 -9.77
N ALA A 250 -29.09 9.86 -9.37
CA ALA A 250 -30.20 10.73 -9.72
C ALA A 250 -30.31 10.92 -11.25
N LEU A 251 -29.19 11.15 -11.93
CA LEU A 251 -29.14 11.24 -13.40
C LEU A 251 -29.55 9.92 -14.10
N GLN A 252 -29.21 8.75 -13.49
CA GLN A 252 -29.67 7.46 -14.00
C GLN A 252 -31.20 7.32 -13.85
N SER A 253 -31.76 7.67 -12.68
CA SER A 253 -33.20 7.62 -12.42
C SER A 253 -34.00 8.51 -13.39
N GLU A 254 -33.44 9.66 -13.81
CA GLU A 254 -34.09 10.50 -14.83
C GLU A 254 -34.13 9.82 -16.20
N LYS A 255 -33.08 9.07 -16.57
CA LYS A 255 -33.06 8.28 -17.82
C LYS A 255 -34.03 7.13 -17.80
N VAL A 256 -34.22 6.49 -16.64
CA VAL A 256 -35.19 5.38 -16.44
C VAL A 256 -36.63 5.83 -16.66
N LYS A 257 -36.97 7.08 -16.35
CA LYS A 257 -38.31 7.64 -16.67
C LYS A 257 -38.62 7.63 -18.16
N VAL A 258 -37.57 7.65 -19.00
CA VAL A 258 -37.72 7.62 -20.47
C VAL A 258 -37.60 6.20 -21.02
N GLU A 259 -36.84 5.33 -20.37
CA GLU A 259 -36.57 3.95 -20.77
C GLU A 259 -36.64 3.01 -19.55
N PRO A 260 -37.87 2.59 -19.11
CA PRO A 260 -38.07 1.81 -17.86
C PRO A 260 -37.34 0.47 -17.80
N GLU A 261 -36.98 -0.11 -18.96
CA GLU A 261 -36.23 -1.38 -19.04
C GLU A 261 -34.76 -1.27 -18.60
N LYS A 262 -34.29 -0.06 -18.34
CA LYS A 262 -32.89 0.24 -17.95
C LYS A 262 -32.75 0.70 -16.49
N GLU A 263 -33.61 0.20 -15.59
CA GLU A 263 -33.50 0.49 -14.17
C GLU A 263 -32.21 -0.13 -13.60
N GLN A 264 -31.14 0.65 -13.60
CA GLN A 264 -29.85 0.24 -13.05
C GLN A 264 -29.26 1.38 -12.23
N LEU A 265 -28.71 1.02 -11.08
CA LEU A 265 -27.86 1.91 -10.31
C LEU A 265 -26.61 2.29 -11.13
N TYR A 266 -26.01 3.43 -10.82
CA TYR A 266 -24.70 3.76 -11.34
C TYR A 266 -23.73 2.63 -11.01
N LYS A 267 -23.04 2.11 -12.02
CA LYS A 267 -22.24 0.87 -11.97
C LYS A 267 -21.32 0.73 -10.75
N ASN A 268 -20.81 1.88 -10.25
CA ASN A 268 -19.87 1.87 -9.12
C ASN A 268 -20.59 1.98 -7.76
N SER A 269 -21.91 2.17 -7.73
CA SER A 269 -22.66 2.41 -6.49
C SER A 269 -23.12 1.13 -5.79
N GLU A 270 -23.42 0.07 -6.54
CA GLU A 270 -24.04 -1.15 -6.02
C GLU A 270 -23.30 -1.73 -4.81
N ARG A 271 -21.98 -1.94 -4.96
CA ARG A 271 -21.11 -2.45 -3.88
C ARG A 271 -21.02 -1.50 -2.69
N ILE A 272 -21.15 -0.21 -2.95
CA ILE A 272 -21.07 0.83 -1.92
C ILE A 272 -22.36 0.85 -1.11
N PHE A 273 -23.52 0.70 -1.75
CA PHE A 273 -24.79 0.57 -1.06
C PHE A 273 -24.84 -0.70 -0.22
N GLU A 274 -24.37 -1.81 -0.75
CA GLU A 274 -24.27 -3.06 0.01
C GLU A 274 -23.43 -2.89 1.29
N PHE A 275 -22.27 -2.22 1.19
CA PHE A 275 -21.45 -1.89 2.36
C PHE A 275 -22.21 -1.01 3.37
N TYR A 276 -22.91 0.00 2.89
CA TYR A 276 -23.74 0.89 3.70
C TYR A 276 -24.84 0.14 4.43
N GLU A 277 -25.53 -0.76 3.75
CA GLU A 277 -26.59 -1.63 4.30
C GLU A 277 -26.05 -2.52 5.43
N GLY A 278 -24.85 -3.09 5.24
CA GLY A 278 -24.16 -3.83 6.29
C GLY A 278 -23.86 -2.98 7.53
N VAL A 279 -23.40 -1.74 7.34
CA VAL A 279 -23.18 -0.79 8.45
C VAL A 279 -24.48 -0.49 9.18
N LEU A 280 -25.59 -0.25 8.44
CA LEU A 280 -26.90 0.00 9.05
C LEU A 280 -27.38 -1.17 9.90
N MET A 281 -27.18 -2.41 9.45
CA MET A 281 -27.53 -3.61 10.22
C MET A 281 -26.76 -3.69 11.53
N ALA A 282 -25.45 -3.42 11.50
CA ALA A 282 -24.63 -3.40 12.71
C ALA A 282 -25.08 -2.33 13.70
N VAL A 283 -25.33 -1.10 13.22
CA VAL A 283 -25.83 0.01 14.06
C VAL A 283 -27.19 -0.34 14.68
N LYS A 284 -28.11 -0.89 13.89
CA LYS A 284 -29.44 -1.32 14.38
C LYS A 284 -29.35 -2.38 15.46
N GLU A 285 -28.50 -3.39 15.28
CA GLU A 285 -28.26 -4.43 16.29
C GLU A 285 -27.70 -3.85 17.58
N LEU A 286 -26.69 -2.96 17.49
CA LEU A 286 -26.11 -2.29 18.66
C LEU A 286 -27.15 -1.42 19.38
N GLN A 287 -28.02 -0.72 18.68
CA GLN A 287 -29.12 0.06 19.26
C GLN A 287 -30.12 -0.83 20.00
N GLN A 288 -30.44 -2.01 19.48
CA GLN A 288 -31.31 -3.00 20.14
C GLN A 288 -30.72 -3.50 21.46
N THR A 289 -29.39 -3.47 21.62
CA THR A 289 -28.72 -3.79 22.90
C THR A 289 -28.62 -2.60 23.86
N GLY A 290 -29.33 -1.50 23.58
CA GLY A 290 -29.38 -0.31 24.43
C GLY A 290 -28.20 0.65 24.24
N LYS A 291 -27.45 0.51 23.14
CA LYS A 291 -26.37 1.44 22.79
C LYS A 291 -26.90 2.56 21.91
N SER A 292 -26.53 3.81 22.20
CA SER A 292 -26.94 4.98 21.42
C SER A 292 -25.88 5.35 20.39
N VAL A 293 -26.20 5.23 19.11
CA VAL A 293 -25.32 5.55 17.99
C VAL A 293 -26.03 6.50 17.03
N SER A 294 -25.37 7.61 16.68
CA SER A 294 -25.77 8.50 15.58
C SER A 294 -24.81 8.31 14.42
N LEU A 295 -25.32 7.88 13.29
CA LEU A 295 -24.57 7.67 12.05
C LEU A 295 -24.72 8.90 11.14
N TYR A 296 -23.60 9.53 10.82
CA TYR A 296 -23.48 10.67 9.90
C TYR A 296 -22.92 10.16 8.57
N VAL A 297 -23.73 10.17 7.52
CA VAL A 297 -23.37 9.61 6.22
C VAL A 297 -23.03 10.72 5.24
N TYR A 298 -21.83 10.66 4.65
CA TYR A 298 -21.32 11.65 3.72
C TYR A 298 -20.99 10.99 2.38
N ASP A 299 -21.52 11.57 1.28
CA ASP A 299 -21.14 11.17 -0.07
C ASP A 299 -19.85 11.86 -0.49
N THR A 300 -18.76 11.12 -0.59
CA THR A 300 -17.46 11.62 -1.04
C THR A 300 -17.36 11.74 -2.55
N GLU A 301 -18.30 11.15 -3.30
CA GLU A 301 -18.27 11.06 -4.78
C GLU A 301 -16.92 10.54 -5.34
N ASN A 302 -16.11 9.90 -4.50
CA ASN A 302 -14.70 9.59 -4.79
C ASN A 302 -13.91 10.82 -5.28
N ASN A 303 -14.22 11.99 -4.76
CA ASN A 303 -13.65 13.26 -5.18
C ASN A 303 -12.87 13.90 -4.04
N PHE A 304 -11.64 14.32 -4.31
CA PHE A 304 -10.75 14.90 -3.31
C PHE A 304 -11.26 16.23 -2.76
N ALA A 305 -11.84 17.11 -3.62
CA ALA A 305 -12.37 18.40 -3.19
C ALA A 305 -13.66 18.23 -2.37
N THR A 306 -14.53 17.30 -2.75
CA THR A 306 -15.74 16.95 -1.98
C THR A 306 -15.37 16.41 -0.61
N THR A 307 -14.40 15.50 -0.54
CA THR A 307 -13.88 14.98 0.74
C THR A 307 -13.30 16.10 1.59
N ASP A 308 -12.53 17.02 1.00
CA ASP A 308 -11.99 18.17 1.72
C ASP A 308 -13.07 19.07 2.33
N ARG A 309 -14.10 19.37 1.57
CA ARG A 309 -15.25 20.16 2.05
C ARG A 309 -15.95 19.47 3.24
N ILE A 310 -16.16 18.14 3.16
CA ILE A 310 -16.75 17.36 4.25
C ILE A 310 -15.91 17.48 5.53
N LEU A 311 -14.58 17.38 5.44
CA LEU A 311 -13.71 17.49 6.61
C LEU A 311 -13.76 18.88 7.28
N HIS A 312 -14.19 19.92 6.56
CA HIS A 312 -14.37 21.28 7.10
C HIS A 312 -15.76 21.51 7.71
N GLU A 313 -16.67 20.54 7.66
CA GLU A 313 -17.96 20.67 8.32
C GLU A 313 -17.80 20.71 9.85
N PRO A 314 -18.56 21.56 10.55
CA PRO A 314 -18.38 21.79 12.00
C PRO A 314 -18.49 20.51 12.84
N ASP A 315 -19.34 19.57 12.43
CA ASP A 315 -19.59 18.33 13.16
C ASP A 315 -18.46 17.29 13.03
N MET A 316 -17.62 17.38 11.98
CA MET A 316 -16.58 16.37 11.73
C MET A 316 -15.55 16.26 12.86
N LYS A 317 -15.21 17.37 13.52
CA LYS A 317 -14.27 17.36 14.67
C LYS A 317 -14.87 16.73 15.94
N ASN A 318 -16.18 16.56 15.97
CA ASN A 318 -16.92 16.02 17.12
C ASN A 318 -17.29 14.54 16.93
N MET A 319 -16.76 13.90 15.89
CA MET A 319 -16.97 12.46 15.66
C MET A 319 -16.11 11.62 16.59
N ASP A 320 -16.63 10.48 17.02
CA ASP A 320 -15.91 9.51 17.83
C ASP A 320 -15.18 8.47 16.96
N LEU A 321 -15.68 8.25 15.73
CA LEU A 321 -15.13 7.30 14.77
C LEU A 321 -15.40 7.78 13.34
N ILE A 322 -14.44 7.53 12.45
CA ILE A 322 -14.61 7.70 11.00
C ILE A 322 -14.47 6.32 10.34
N ILE A 323 -15.47 5.88 9.59
CA ILE A 323 -15.42 4.67 8.74
C ILE A 323 -15.33 5.11 7.28
N GLY A 324 -14.31 4.69 6.57
CA GLY A 324 -13.96 5.15 5.23
C GLY A 324 -12.94 6.30 5.24
N PRO A 325 -12.64 6.90 4.09
CA PRO A 325 -13.17 6.58 2.76
C PRO A 325 -12.63 5.25 2.22
N LEU A 326 -13.23 4.76 1.12
CA LEU A 326 -12.90 3.44 0.57
C LEU A 326 -11.69 3.46 -0.36
N TYR A 327 -11.40 4.59 -1.02
CA TYR A 327 -10.33 4.70 -2.01
C TYR A 327 -9.11 5.44 -1.48
N THR A 328 -7.94 4.92 -1.78
CA THR A 328 -6.64 5.30 -1.20
C THR A 328 -6.32 6.79 -1.26
N ASP A 329 -6.64 7.47 -2.37
CA ASP A 329 -6.30 8.89 -2.53
C ASP A 329 -6.99 9.79 -1.48
N ASN A 330 -8.22 9.47 -1.13
CA ASN A 330 -8.98 10.17 -0.10
C ASN A 330 -8.57 9.72 1.32
N VAL A 331 -8.10 8.46 1.48
CA VAL A 331 -7.66 7.93 2.78
C VAL A 331 -6.55 8.77 3.38
N VAL A 332 -5.52 9.14 2.60
CA VAL A 332 -4.39 9.95 3.07
C VAL A 332 -4.86 11.26 3.68
N LYS A 333 -5.83 11.93 3.04
CA LYS A 333 -6.36 13.19 3.52
C LYS A 333 -7.14 13.06 4.82
N VAL A 334 -8.03 12.07 4.88
CA VAL A 334 -8.85 11.82 6.09
C VAL A 334 -7.97 11.32 7.24
N ALA A 335 -6.93 10.53 6.98
CA ALA A 335 -5.98 10.07 7.98
C ALA A 335 -5.22 11.22 8.64
N LYS A 336 -4.83 12.23 7.86
CA LYS A 336 -4.25 13.46 8.41
C LYS A 336 -5.23 14.18 9.34
N PHE A 337 -6.47 14.39 8.91
CA PHE A 337 -7.53 14.99 9.73
C PHE A 337 -7.79 14.18 11.01
N SER A 338 -7.87 12.86 10.90
CA SER A 338 -8.03 11.91 12.00
C SER A 338 -6.91 12.08 13.04
N THR A 339 -5.66 12.17 12.57
CA THR A 339 -4.48 12.36 13.43
C THR A 339 -4.50 13.72 14.13
N GLU A 340 -4.82 14.80 13.41
CA GLU A 340 -4.88 16.16 13.96
C GLU A 340 -5.98 16.31 15.04
N ASN A 341 -7.10 15.60 14.87
CA ASN A 341 -8.25 15.67 15.80
C ASN A 341 -8.33 14.47 16.76
N GLN A 342 -7.37 13.54 16.75
CA GLN A 342 -7.32 12.35 17.59
C GLN A 342 -8.60 11.51 17.49
N ILE A 343 -9.11 11.31 16.27
CA ILE A 343 -10.31 10.53 15.99
C ILE A 343 -9.88 9.22 15.32
N ALA A 344 -10.30 8.08 15.88
CA ALA A 344 -10.03 6.80 15.23
C ALA A 344 -10.68 6.73 13.85
N MET A 345 -9.94 6.22 12.88
CA MET A 345 -10.38 6.09 11.50
C MET A 345 -10.10 4.68 10.97
N VAL A 346 -11.06 4.10 10.28
CA VAL A 346 -10.93 2.79 9.63
C VAL A 346 -10.97 2.94 8.13
N SER A 347 -9.90 2.49 7.46
CA SER A 347 -9.86 2.35 6.00
C SER A 347 -10.20 0.90 5.62
N PRO A 348 -11.37 0.65 4.99
CA PRO A 348 -11.85 -0.71 4.73
C PRO A 348 -11.02 -1.51 3.73
N PHE A 349 -10.57 -0.90 2.64
CA PHE A 349 -10.01 -1.63 1.49
C PHE A 349 -8.63 -1.19 1.06
N ALA A 350 -8.00 -0.21 1.72
CA ALA A 350 -6.61 0.12 1.46
C ALA A 350 -5.69 -1.04 1.87
N GLN A 351 -4.68 -1.34 1.04
CA GLN A 351 -3.72 -2.43 1.27
C GLN A 351 -2.26 -1.96 1.22
N LYS A 352 -2.04 -0.65 1.23
CA LYS A 352 -0.69 -0.07 1.20
C LYS A 352 -0.30 0.42 2.57
N ASN A 353 0.81 -0.08 3.10
CA ASN A 353 1.29 0.26 4.44
C ASN A 353 1.94 1.65 4.54
N ASP A 354 2.29 2.27 3.40
CA ASP A 354 2.88 3.61 3.37
C ASP A 354 1.99 4.69 4.01
N ILE A 355 0.66 4.50 3.98
CA ILE A 355 -0.30 5.40 4.61
C ILE A 355 -0.35 5.27 6.14
N LEU A 356 0.16 4.17 6.71
CA LEU A 356 0.13 3.92 8.14
C LEU A 356 1.25 4.63 8.91
N GLY A 357 2.37 4.96 8.24
CA GLY A 357 3.63 5.32 8.88
C GLY A 357 3.55 6.47 9.91
N ASN A 358 2.72 7.49 9.66
CA ASN A 358 2.58 8.68 10.50
C ASN A 358 1.12 8.98 10.88
N ASN A 359 0.25 7.97 10.88
CA ASN A 359 -1.17 8.13 11.15
C ASN A 359 -1.62 7.22 12.29
N PRO A 360 -1.31 7.55 13.55
CA PRO A 360 -1.47 6.67 14.72
C PRO A 360 -2.93 6.30 15.06
N TYR A 361 -3.91 6.99 14.49
CA TYR A 361 -5.34 6.72 14.67
C TYR A 361 -5.97 6.00 13.47
N LEU A 362 -5.17 5.68 12.42
CA LEU A 362 -5.64 4.98 11.24
C LEU A 362 -5.57 3.46 11.44
N TYR A 363 -6.68 2.79 11.18
CA TYR A 363 -6.80 1.34 11.09
C TYR A 363 -6.95 0.93 9.64
N GLN A 364 -5.99 0.18 9.12
CA GLN A 364 -6.09 -0.50 7.83
C GLN A 364 -6.74 -1.86 8.05
N PHE A 365 -7.98 -2.01 7.55
CA PHE A 365 -8.77 -3.21 7.80
C PHE A 365 -8.33 -4.41 6.96
N SER A 366 -7.96 -4.19 5.71
CA SER A 366 -7.43 -5.23 4.83
C SER A 366 -5.93 -5.40 5.03
N PRO A 367 -5.45 -6.65 5.25
CA PRO A 367 -4.02 -6.92 5.33
C PRO A 367 -3.27 -6.48 4.07
N SER A 368 -2.05 -6.01 4.22
CA SER A 368 -1.19 -5.68 3.07
C SER A 368 -0.71 -6.93 2.35
N THR A 369 -0.25 -6.73 1.12
CA THR A 369 0.40 -7.81 0.35
C THR A 369 1.63 -8.36 1.09
N ALA A 370 2.40 -7.50 1.75
CA ALA A 370 3.58 -7.90 2.52
C ALA A 370 3.19 -8.81 3.70
N THR A 371 2.19 -8.44 4.48
CA THR A 371 1.63 -9.25 5.58
C THR A 371 1.10 -10.58 5.06
N SER A 372 0.37 -10.56 3.95
CA SER A 372 -0.18 -11.78 3.35
C SER A 372 0.92 -12.75 2.90
N ILE A 373 2.02 -12.26 2.34
CA ILE A 373 3.18 -13.08 1.95
C ILE A 373 3.89 -13.64 3.18
N ALA A 374 4.15 -12.82 4.20
CA ALA A 374 4.80 -13.26 5.43
C ALA A 374 4.02 -14.39 6.09
N GLN A 375 2.72 -14.24 6.24
CA GLN A 375 1.88 -15.28 6.83
C GLN A 375 1.73 -16.52 5.94
N THR A 376 1.85 -16.39 4.62
CA THR A 376 1.93 -17.55 3.73
C THR A 376 3.22 -18.32 3.95
N ALA A 377 4.32 -17.62 4.16
CA ALA A 377 5.61 -18.21 4.51
C ALA A 377 5.53 -18.94 5.86
N ASP A 378 4.91 -18.34 6.87
CA ASP A 378 4.68 -18.98 8.18
C ASP A 378 3.82 -20.25 8.06
N PHE A 379 2.77 -20.22 7.23
CA PHE A 379 1.95 -21.40 6.96
C PHE A 379 2.78 -22.53 6.31
N PHE A 380 3.62 -22.22 5.33
CA PHE A 380 4.49 -23.22 4.71
C PHE A 380 5.56 -23.74 5.68
N ALA A 381 6.12 -22.89 6.52
CA ALA A 381 7.09 -23.27 7.54
C ALA A 381 6.48 -24.25 8.58
N GLY A 382 5.17 -24.14 8.84
CA GLY A 382 4.43 -25.09 9.68
C GLY A 382 4.16 -26.46 9.03
N LEU A 383 4.39 -26.60 7.72
CA LEU A 383 4.24 -27.89 7.01
C LEU A 383 5.52 -28.70 7.13
N HIS A 384 5.59 -29.60 8.11
CA HIS A 384 6.72 -30.49 8.26
C HIS A 384 6.91 -31.38 7.01
N ASP A 385 8.15 -31.62 6.64
CA ASP A 385 8.53 -32.42 5.46
C ASP A 385 8.01 -31.89 4.11
N ALA A 386 7.86 -30.57 3.99
CA ALA A 386 7.46 -29.95 2.73
C ALA A 386 8.65 -29.61 1.82
N THR A 387 8.46 -29.79 0.52
CA THR A 387 9.30 -29.20 -0.52
C THR A 387 8.56 -28.04 -1.15
N VAL A 388 9.03 -26.82 -0.97
CA VAL A 388 8.41 -25.62 -1.54
C VAL A 388 9.02 -25.34 -2.91
N ILE A 389 8.18 -25.34 -3.95
CA ILE A 389 8.57 -25.13 -5.34
C ILE A 389 7.80 -23.91 -5.85
N VAL A 390 8.51 -22.81 -6.11
CA VAL A 390 7.91 -21.61 -6.71
C VAL A 390 8.04 -21.71 -8.22
N VAL A 391 6.91 -21.64 -8.91
CA VAL A 391 6.85 -21.72 -10.39
C VAL A 391 6.39 -20.39 -10.94
N HIS A 392 7.21 -19.74 -11.75
CA HIS A 392 6.93 -18.42 -12.34
C HIS A 392 7.25 -18.38 -13.83
N ASN A 393 6.64 -17.45 -14.55
CA ASN A 393 6.79 -17.28 -15.99
C ASN A 393 7.96 -16.34 -16.38
N GLY A 394 8.82 -15.98 -15.41
CA GLY A 394 10.02 -15.14 -15.64
C GLY A 394 9.73 -13.68 -15.94
N THR A 395 8.54 -13.16 -15.61
CA THR A 395 8.28 -11.72 -15.62
C THR A 395 9.00 -11.05 -14.45
N ALA A 396 9.35 -9.78 -14.58
CA ALA A 396 10.02 -9.04 -13.50
C ALA A 396 9.19 -9.06 -12.21
N SER A 397 7.88 -8.82 -12.31
CA SER A 397 6.97 -8.82 -11.16
C SER A 397 6.92 -10.19 -10.44
N GLU A 398 6.86 -11.30 -11.18
CA GLU A 398 6.83 -12.64 -10.59
C GLU A 398 8.18 -13.02 -9.97
N THR A 399 9.28 -12.61 -10.58
CA THR A 399 10.63 -12.82 -10.05
C THR A 399 10.83 -12.04 -8.75
N ASP A 400 10.40 -10.77 -8.69
CA ASP A 400 10.44 -9.97 -7.47
C ASP A 400 9.56 -10.59 -6.37
N MET A 401 8.36 -11.05 -6.72
CA MET A 401 7.48 -11.74 -5.79
C MET A 401 8.10 -13.03 -5.26
N THR A 402 8.74 -13.82 -6.12
CA THR A 402 9.45 -15.07 -5.74
C THR A 402 10.57 -14.77 -4.74
N LYS A 403 11.33 -13.68 -4.94
CA LYS A 403 12.35 -13.24 -4.00
C LYS A 403 11.74 -12.89 -2.64
N ILE A 404 10.65 -12.14 -2.61
CA ILE A 404 9.96 -11.77 -1.36
C ILE A 404 9.47 -13.04 -0.62
N TYR A 405 8.91 -14.02 -1.32
CA TYR A 405 8.52 -15.30 -0.71
C TYR A 405 9.72 -16.05 -0.13
N ARG A 406 10.84 -16.12 -0.87
CA ARG A 406 12.07 -16.77 -0.40
C ARG A 406 12.59 -16.12 0.88
N ASP A 407 12.68 -14.78 0.89
CA ASP A 407 13.21 -14.03 2.02
C ASP A 407 12.34 -14.23 3.28
N ASN A 408 11.02 -14.21 3.13
CA ASN A 408 10.08 -14.47 4.23
C ASN A 408 10.13 -15.93 4.71
N LEU A 409 10.16 -16.89 3.80
CA LEU A 409 10.31 -18.32 4.15
C LEU A 409 11.60 -18.56 4.92
N THR A 410 12.72 -18.01 4.45
CA THR A 410 14.00 -18.10 5.14
C THR A 410 13.90 -17.55 6.56
N LYS A 411 13.27 -16.38 6.73
CA LYS A 411 13.05 -15.78 8.04
C LYS A 411 12.19 -16.65 8.96
N SER A 412 11.07 -17.18 8.46
CA SER A 412 10.15 -18.02 9.23
C SER A 412 10.81 -19.32 9.68
N TYR A 413 11.61 -19.95 8.82
CA TYR A 413 12.35 -21.18 9.17
C TYR A 413 13.46 -20.95 10.20
N PHE A 414 14.22 -19.87 10.10
CA PHE A 414 15.28 -19.59 11.06
C PHE A 414 14.76 -19.09 12.41
N SER A 415 13.51 -18.67 12.51
CA SER A 415 12.88 -18.31 13.79
C SER A 415 12.58 -19.53 14.67
N ASP A 416 12.39 -20.70 14.08
CA ASP A 416 12.14 -21.97 14.79
C ASP A 416 13.33 -22.93 14.60
N ARG A 417 14.20 -23.04 15.61
CA ARG A 417 15.43 -23.86 15.58
C ARG A 417 15.20 -25.37 15.53
N ASN A 418 13.95 -25.83 15.60
CA ASN A 418 13.57 -27.24 15.60
C ASN A 418 13.02 -27.73 14.26
N VAL A 419 13.01 -26.92 13.22
CA VAL A 419 12.47 -27.29 11.91
C VAL A 419 13.59 -27.92 11.06
N PRO A 420 13.38 -29.08 10.42
CA PRO A 420 14.31 -29.69 9.47
C PRO A 420 14.59 -28.73 8.29
N ASP A 421 15.73 -28.91 7.62
CA ASP A 421 16.15 -28.10 6.48
C ASP A 421 15.02 -27.97 5.44
N MET A 422 14.58 -26.72 5.21
CA MET A 422 13.59 -26.44 4.18
C MET A 422 14.20 -26.64 2.79
N ILE A 423 13.48 -27.37 1.95
CA ILE A 423 13.83 -27.49 0.54
C ILE A 423 13.02 -26.43 -0.23
N PHE A 424 13.69 -25.34 -0.62
CA PHE A 424 13.14 -24.31 -1.50
C PHE A 424 13.72 -24.43 -2.90
N LYS A 425 12.86 -24.50 -3.91
CA LYS A 425 13.25 -24.56 -5.33
C LYS A 425 12.51 -23.48 -6.12
N GLU A 426 13.21 -22.82 -7.02
CA GLU A 426 12.66 -21.82 -7.93
C GLU A 426 12.75 -22.33 -9.38
N ILE A 427 11.63 -22.30 -10.08
CA ILE A 427 11.50 -22.78 -11.45
C ILE A 427 10.96 -21.66 -12.35
N ASN A 428 11.81 -21.18 -13.24
CA ASN A 428 11.34 -20.40 -14.37
C ASN A 428 10.76 -21.36 -15.41
N TYR A 429 9.43 -21.33 -15.56
CA TYR A 429 8.71 -22.28 -16.41
C TYR A 429 9.09 -22.21 -17.90
N LYS A 430 9.54 -21.06 -18.39
CA LYS A 430 10.06 -20.90 -19.76
C LYS A 430 11.29 -21.78 -20.03
N ASN A 431 12.02 -22.17 -18.99
CA ASN A 431 13.26 -22.94 -19.09
C ASN A 431 13.01 -24.43 -18.85
N GLY A 432 12.15 -25.06 -19.64
CA GLY A 432 11.93 -26.52 -19.60
C GLY A 432 10.54 -26.98 -19.16
N GLY A 433 9.62 -26.03 -18.90
CA GLY A 433 8.20 -26.33 -18.69
C GLY A 433 7.92 -27.24 -17.51
N ILE A 434 6.90 -28.09 -17.67
CA ILE A 434 6.42 -28.99 -16.62
C ILE A 434 7.48 -30.04 -16.22
N ASN A 435 8.37 -30.45 -17.12
CA ASN A 435 9.39 -31.43 -16.80
C ASN A 435 10.31 -30.97 -15.68
N ARG A 436 10.71 -29.69 -15.71
CA ARG A 436 11.54 -29.11 -14.65
C ARG A 436 10.80 -29.04 -13.31
N VAL A 437 9.50 -28.80 -13.32
CA VAL A 437 8.67 -28.81 -12.12
C VAL A 437 8.62 -30.24 -11.55
N GLN A 438 8.41 -31.26 -12.38
CA GLN A 438 8.38 -32.67 -11.97
C GLN A 438 9.73 -33.14 -11.43
N GLU A 439 10.85 -32.75 -12.05
CA GLU A 439 12.21 -33.07 -11.56
C GLU A 439 12.47 -32.40 -10.19
N ALA A 440 11.84 -31.28 -9.91
CA ALA A 440 11.97 -30.61 -8.62
C ALA A 440 11.14 -31.26 -7.51
N MET A 441 10.09 -32.01 -7.85
CA MET A 441 9.20 -32.67 -6.88
C MET A 441 9.87 -33.82 -6.15
N ASN A 442 9.51 -34.01 -4.89
CA ASN A 442 9.98 -35.12 -4.05
C ASN A 442 8.81 -36.10 -3.84
N PRO A 443 8.97 -37.40 -4.22
CA PRO A 443 7.91 -38.39 -4.04
C PRO A 443 7.58 -38.71 -2.58
N ASN A 444 8.50 -38.43 -1.64
CA ASN A 444 8.35 -38.77 -0.23
C ASN A 444 7.74 -37.59 0.59
N ASN A 445 7.83 -36.36 0.08
CA ASN A 445 7.41 -35.17 0.78
C ASN A 445 6.10 -34.59 0.21
N THR A 446 5.44 -33.70 0.95
CA THR A 446 4.40 -32.84 0.38
C THR A 446 5.07 -31.79 -0.48
N ASN A 447 4.71 -31.73 -1.76
CA ASN A 447 5.21 -30.70 -2.67
C ASN A 447 4.26 -29.52 -2.66
N VAL A 448 4.70 -28.40 -2.07
CA VAL A 448 3.97 -27.13 -2.11
C VAL A 448 4.35 -26.42 -3.41
N ILE A 449 3.42 -26.37 -4.36
CA ILE A 449 3.62 -25.67 -5.63
C ILE A 449 3.02 -24.29 -5.52
N LEU A 450 3.85 -23.27 -5.35
CA LEU A 450 3.43 -21.87 -5.28
C LEU A 450 3.57 -21.21 -6.66
N ILE A 451 2.47 -20.63 -7.17
CA ILE A 451 2.47 -19.90 -8.43
C ILE A 451 2.09 -18.43 -8.15
N PRO A 452 3.05 -17.50 -8.01
CA PRO A 452 2.81 -16.10 -7.71
C PRO A 452 2.48 -15.31 -8.99
N SER A 453 1.46 -15.75 -9.73
CA SER A 453 1.04 -15.16 -10.99
C SER A 453 -0.47 -14.92 -11.02
N ASN A 454 -0.89 -13.94 -11.84
CA ASN A 454 -2.27 -13.70 -12.23
C ASN A 454 -2.49 -13.85 -13.76
N ASP A 455 -1.51 -14.39 -14.47
CA ASP A 455 -1.61 -14.70 -15.89
C ASP A 455 -2.43 -15.99 -16.08
N GLU A 456 -3.70 -15.85 -16.46
CA GLU A 456 -4.63 -16.97 -16.63
C GLU A 456 -4.10 -18.06 -17.58
N VAL A 457 -3.49 -17.65 -18.69
CA VAL A 457 -2.98 -18.57 -19.70
C VAL A 457 -1.83 -19.42 -19.14
N PHE A 458 -0.89 -18.77 -18.47
CA PHE A 458 0.22 -19.44 -17.82
C PHE A 458 -0.26 -20.39 -16.73
N ILE A 459 -1.13 -19.93 -15.84
CA ILE A 459 -1.67 -20.70 -14.72
C ILE A 459 -2.43 -21.92 -15.24
N THR A 460 -3.34 -21.74 -16.18
CA THR A 460 -4.13 -22.82 -16.78
C THR A 460 -3.22 -23.89 -17.39
N ASN A 461 -2.17 -23.48 -18.12
CA ASN A 461 -1.20 -24.40 -18.70
C ASN A 461 -0.48 -25.21 -17.61
N VAL A 462 0.04 -24.55 -16.57
CA VAL A 462 0.75 -25.24 -15.48
C VAL A 462 -0.18 -26.20 -14.74
N VAL A 463 -1.38 -25.75 -14.36
CA VAL A 463 -2.37 -26.56 -13.62
C VAL A 463 -2.78 -27.80 -14.40
N ASN A 464 -3.10 -27.68 -15.68
CA ASN A 464 -3.51 -28.80 -16.52
C ASN A 464 -2.39 -29.85 -16.67
N GLN A 465 -1.14 -29.42 -16.82
CA GLN A 465 -0.01 -30.34 -16.93
C GLN A 465 0.36 -30.98 -15.59
N LEU A 466 0.29 -30.24 -14.47
CA LEU A 466 0.48 -30.78 -13.13
C LEU A 466 -0.55 -31.87 -12.80
N THR A 467 -1.82 -31.68 -13.19
CA THR A 467 -2.89 -32.64 -12.96
C THR A 467 -2.53 -34.02 -13.52
N THR A 468 -1.93 -34.09 -14.71
CA THR A 468 -1.49 -35.36 -15.32
C THR A 468 -0.42 -36.03 -14.46
N ALA A 469 0.52 -35.28 -13.91
CA ALA A 469 1.57 -35.80 -13.04
C ALA A 469 1.01 -36.30 -11.70
N VAL A 470 0.03 -35.61 -11.13
CA VAL A 470 -0.59 -35.96 -9.84
C VAL A 470 -1.49 -37.20 -9.97
N LYS A 471 -2.24 -37.34 -11.07
CA LYS A 471 -3.11 -38.50 -11.33
C LYS A 471 -2.33 -39.82 -11.37
N SER A 472 -1.04 -39.80 -11.61
CA SER A 472 -0.17 -40.98 -11.51
C SER A 472 0.07 -41.45 -10.07
N ASN A 473 -0.48 -40.78 -9.06
CA ASN A 473 -0.28 -41.04 -7.63
C ASN A 473 1.18 -41.03 -7.15
N LYS A 474 2.07 -40.47 -7.95
CA LYS A 474 3.51 -40.44 -7.65
C LYS A 474 3.87 -39.35 -6.63
N TYR A 475 3.08 -38.26 -6.59
CA TYR A 475 3.40 -37.09 -5.79
C TYR A 475 2.20 -36.61 -4.95
N LYS A 476 2.49 -36.21 -3.72
CA LYS A 476 1.54 -35.43 -2.90
C LYS A 476 1.74 -33.96 -3.23
N VAL A 477 0.68 -33.26 -3.64
CA VAL A 477 0.74 -31.85 -4.04
C VAL A 477 -0.22 -31.03 -3.20
N LEU A 478 0.27 -29.88 -2.75
CA LEU A 478 -0.50 -28.76 -2.27
C LEU A 478 -0.24 -27.59 -3.24
N LEU A 479 -1.23 -27.27 -4.07
CA LEU A 479 -1.14 -26.14 -4.99
C LEU A 479 -1.52 -24.86 -4.26
N PHE A 480 -0.68 -23.83 -4.33
CA PHE A 480 -0.94 -22.54 -3.69
C PHE A 480 -0.92 -21.42 -4.72
N GLY A 481 -1.97 -20.61 -4.74
CA GLY A 481 -2.16 -19.54 -5.71
C GLY A 481 -2.94 -18.36 -5.16
N SER A 482 -3.68 -17.68 -6.03
CA SER A 482 -4.50 -16.52 -5.72
C SER A 482 -5.99 -16.86 -5.76
N GLN A 483 -6.78 -16.20 -4.90
CA GLN A 483 -8.24 -16.26 -4.95
C GLN A 483 -8.80 -15.88 -6.33
N SER A 484 -8.10 -15.07 -7.12
CA SER A 484 -8.54 -14.66 -8.46
C SER A 484 -8.77 -15.85 -9.41
N TRP A 485 -8.15 -17.01 -9.14
CA TRP A 485 -8.29 -18.21 -9.99
C TRP A 485 -9.72 -18.78 -9.98
N GLU A 486 -10.52 -18.48 -8.97
CA GLU A 486 -11.95 -18.82 -8.92
C GLU A 486 -12.74 -18.27 -10.11
N LYS A 487 -12.22 -17.24 -10.77
CA LYS A 487 -12.84 -16.58 -11.93
C LYS A 487 -12.35 -17.13 -13.28
N TYR A 488 -11.36 -18.02 -13.27
CA TYR A 488 -10.77 -18.55 -14.50
C TYR A 488 -11.56 -19.75 -15.01
N ILE A 489 -12.32 -19.52 -16.07
CA ILE A 489 -13.24 -20.53 -16.64
C ILE A 489 -12.52 -21.71 -17.31
N ASN A 490 -11.23 -21.56 -17.60
CA ASN A 490 -10.41 -22.58 -18.26
C ASN A 490 -9.70 -23.53 -17.29
N ILE A 491 -9.92 -23.36 -15.98
CA ILE A 491 -9.38 -24.24 -14.94
C ILE A 491 -10.52 -25.09 -14.39
N ASP A 492 -10.43 -26.41 -14.58
CA ASP A 492 -11.39 -27.34 -14.02
C ASP A 492 -11.26 -27.39 -12.49
N VAL A 493 -12.37 -27.24 -11.79
CA VAL A 493 -12.43 -27.30 -10.33
C VAL A 493 -11.94 -28.66 -9.80
N GLU A 494 -12.19 -29.76 -10.50
CA GLU A 494 -11.66 -31.08 -10.13
C GLU A 494 -10.13 -31.12 -10.11
N PHE A 495 -9.48 -30.33 -10.98
CA PHE A 495 -8.01 -30.24 -10.99
C PHE A 495 -7.51 -29.51 -9.75
N LEU A 496 -8.16 -28.41 -9.38
CA LEU A 496 -7.83 -27.67 -8.16
C LEU A 496 -8.00 -28.55 -6.91
N GLN A 497 -9.11 -29.30 -6.85
CA GLN A 497 -9.38 -30.22 -5.73
C GLN A 497 -8.34 -31.35 -5.65
N SER A 498 -7.99 -31.97 -6.77
CA SER A 498 -7.03 -33.07 -6.81
C SER A 498 -5.63 -32.68 -6.31
N MET A 499 -5.31 -31.40 -6.37
CA MET A 499 -4.05 -30.81 -5.92
C MET A 499 -4.16 -30.08 -4.58
N ASN A 500 -5.26 -30.25 -3.83
CA ASN A 500 -5.52 -29.55 -2.57
C ASN A 500 -5.25 -28.06 -2.71
N PHE A 501 -5.86 -27.41 -3.72
CA PHE A 501 -5.62 -26.00 -3.99
C PHE A 501 -5.95 -25.13 -2.78
N CYS A 502 -4.98 -24.32 -2.39
CA CYS A 502 -5.08 -23.35 -1.30
C CYS A 502 -4.80 -21.94 -1.80
N TYR A 503 -5.41 -20.99 -1.14
CA TYR A 503 -5.10 -19.59 -1.34
C TYR A 503 -5.29 -18.80 -0.03
N ARG A 504 -4.69 -17.62 0.05
CA ARG A 504 -4.88 -16.74 1.19
C ARG A 504 -6.01 -15.76 0.92
N SER A 505 -6.86 -15.56 1.93
CA SER A 505 -7.95 -14.60 1.90
C SER A 505 -8.00 -13.78 3.19
N SER A 506 -8.41 -12.52 3.10
CA SER A 506 -8.69 -11.68 4.27
C SER A 506 -10.03 -12.02 4.94
N ASN A 507 -10.90 -12.74 4.25
CA ASN A 507 -12.25 -13.08 4.71
C ASN A 507 -12.60 -14.53 4.37
N PHE A 508 -13.57 -15.08 5.11
CA PHE A 508 -14.16 -16.40 4.83
C PHE A 508 -15.64 -16.40 5.21
N ILE A 509 -16.52 -16.53 4.21
CA ILE A 509 -17.95 -16.66 4.42
C ILE A 509 -18.27 -18.14 4.65
N ASN A 510 -18.38 -18.53 5.91
CA ASN A 510 -18.81 -19.88 6.28
C ASN A 510 -20.34 -19.93 6.39
N TYR A 511 -21.02 -20.33 5.33
CA TYR A 511 -22.47 -20.43 5.30
C TYR A 511 -23.05 -21.50 6.23
N GLU A 512 -22.21 -22.38 6.82
CA GLU A 512 -22.68 -23.31 7.87
C GLU A 512 -22.73 -22.67 9.26
N ASN A 513 -22.07 -21.52 9.44
CA ASN A 513 -22.09 -20.78 10.70
C ASN A 513 -23.51 -20.20 10.95
N PRO A 514 -24.14 -20.52 12.11
CA PRO A 514 -25.48 -20.01 12.44
C PRO A 514 -25.60 -18.49 12.40
N SER A 515 -24.56 -17.77 12.85
CA SER A 515 -24.55 -16.29 12.83
C SER A 515 -24.53 -15.74 11.41
N VAL A 516 -23.80 -16.38 10.50
CA VAL A 516 -23.79 -16.01 9.07
C VAL A 516 -25.18 -16.28 8.46
N LYS A 517 -25.78 -17.46 8.72
CA LYS A 517 -27.15 -17.78 8.25
C LYS A 517 -28.17 -16.74 8.72
N MET A 518 -28.09 -16.35 9.98
CA MET A 518 -28.98 -15.34 10.55
C MET A 518 -28.79 -13.97 9.90
N PHE A 519 -27.54 -13.55 9.68
CA PHE A 519 -27.22 -12.29 9.01
C PHE A 519 -27.78 -12.29 7.57
N VAL A 520 -27.54 -13.35 6.80
CA VAL A 520 -28.05 -13.49 5.42
C VAL A 520 -29.57 -13.41 5.39
N SER A 521 -30.26 -14.14 6.29
CA SER A 521 -31.72 -14.08 6.38
C SER A 521 -32.22 -12.66 6.68
N SER A 522 -31.63 -12.01 7.69
CA SER A 522 -32.03 -10.65 8.08
C SER A 522 -31.72 -9.62 6.99
N PHE A 523 -30.62 -9.78 6.26
CA PHE A 523 -30.27 -8.91 5.14
C PHE A 523 -31.28 -9.05 4.00
N ARG A 524 -31.63 -10.29 3.66
CA ARG A 524 -32.67 -10.59 2.65
C ARG A 524 -34.02 -10.01 3.00
N ASP A 525 -34.45 -10.15 4.28
CA ASP A 525 -35.70 -9.62 4.77
C ASP A 525 -35.77 -8.08 4.72
N LEU A 526 -34.62 -7.39 4.92
CA LEU A 526 -34.56 -5.93 4.93
C LEU A 526 -34.39 -5.32 3.54
N TYR A 527 -33.59 -5.94 2.69
CA TYR A 527 -33.15 -5.33 1.44
C TYR A 527 -33.58 -6.09 0.19
N ASN A 528 -34.25 -7.23 0.35
CA ASN A 528 -34.77 -8.08 -0.73
C ASN A 528 -33.67 -8.54 -1.72
N THR A 529 -32.45 -8.72 -1.23
CA THR A 529 -31.26 -9.18 -1.98
C THR A 529 -30.34 -10.00 -1.09
N GLU A 530 -29.44 -10.74 -1.70
CA GLU A 530 -28.40 -11.50 -0.96
C GLU A 530 -27.22 -10.61 -0.62
N PRO A 531 -26.66 -10.69 0.62
CA PRO A 531 -25.44 -9.96 0.96
C PRO A 531 -24.24 -10.60 0.27
N GLY A 532 -23.46 -9.79 -0.42
CA GLY A 532 -22.12 -10.14 -0.83
C GLY A 532 -21.06 -9.74 0.21
N ILE A 533 -19.80 -9.83 -0.16
CA ILE A 533 -18.69 -9.53 0.76
C ILE A 533 -18.70 -8.08 1.27
N TYR A 534 -19.22 -7.12 0.52
CA TYR A 534 -19.29 -5.74 0.95
C TYR A 534 -20.29 -5.52 2.08
N GLY A 535 -21.44 -6.20 2.06
CA GLY A 535 -22.42 -6.18 3.16
C GLY A 535 -21.86 -6.76 4.45
N PHE A 536 -21.19 -7.89 4.37
CA PHE A 536 -20.46 -8.46 5.51
C PHE A 536 -19.35 -7.54 6.02
N SER A 537 -18.60 -6.89 5.11
CA SER A 537 -17.53 -5.97 5.48
C SER A 537 -18.06 -4.76 6.25
N GLY A 538 -19.13 -4.15 5.75
CA GLY A 538 -19.78 -3.02 6.41
C GLY A 538 -20.25 -3.37 7.82
N TYR A 539 -20.88 -4.53 7.96
CA TYR A 539 -21.36 -5.02 9.25
C TYR A 539 -20.19 -5.30 10.23
N ASP A 540 -19.22 -6.10 9.81
CA ASP A 540 -18.11 -6.51 10.67
C ASP A 540 -17.27 -5.31 11.14
N ILE A 541 -16.97 -4.37 10.24
CA ILE A 541 -16.24 -3.15 10.55
C ILE A 541 -17.01 -2.29 11.56
N ALA A 542 -18.26 -1.97 11.25
CA ALA A 542 -19.04 -1.12 12.12
C ALA A 542 -19.25 -1.75 13.50
N LYS A 543 -19.60 -3.04 13.56
CA LYS A 543 -19.80 -3.75 14.81
C LYS A 543 -18.53 -3.81 15.66
N CYS A 544 -17.38 -4.16 15.06
CA CYS A 544 -16.10 -4.22 15.76
C CYS A 544 -15.72 -2.87 16.37
N PHE A 545 -15.63 -1.82 15.56
CA PHE A 545 -15.09 -0.55 16.01
C PHE A 545 -16.05 0.23 16.93
N ILE A 546 -17.35 0.16 16.68
CA ILE A 546 -18.32 0.76 17.59
C ILE A 546 -18.33 0.01 18.94
N THR A 547 -18.18 -1.32 18.93
CA THR A 547 -18.06 -2.08 20.18
C THR A 547 -16.81 -1.70 20.97
N LYS A 548 -15.66 -1.51 20.30
CA LYS A 548 -14.42 -1.04 20.94
C LYS A 548 -14.59 0.34 21.58
N LEU A 549 -15.27 1.26 20.90
CA LEU A 549 -15.62 2.56 21.47
C LEU A 549 -16.49 2.44 22.73
N TYR A 550 -17.46 1.53 22.73
CA TYR A 550 -18.29 1.29 23.93
C TYR A 550 -17.54 0.68 25.09
N LYS A 551 -16.59 -0.21 24.80
CA LYS A 551 -15.79 -0.89 25.83
C LYS A 551 -14.71 0.02 26.41
N HIS A 552 -14.03 0.82 25.58
CA HIS A 552 -12.78 1.46 25.94
C HIS A 552 -12.74 2.98 25.68
N GLY A 553 -13.82 3.54 25.12
CA GLY A 553 -13.90 4.97 24.79
C GLY A 553 -13.05 5.40 23.59
N LYS A 554 -12.89 6.69 23.43
CA LYS A 554 -12.21 7.34 22.30
C LYS A 554 -10.76 6.85 22.11
N TYR A 555 -10.10 6.42 23.18
CA TYR A 555 -8.69 6.01 23.17
C TYR A 555 -8.50 4.49 23.14
N PHE A 556 -9.48 3.74 22.63
CA PHE A 556 -9.40 2.27 22.49
C PHE A 556 -8.17 1.78 21.72
N CYS A 557 -7.54 2.66 20.92
CA CYS A 557 -6.31 2.37 20.18
C CYS A 557 -5.11 2.04 21.06
N PHE A 558 -5.19 2.32 22.35
CA PHE A 558 -4.15 1.98 23.35
C PHE A 558 -4.51 0.78 24.22
N CYS A 559 -5.59 0.08 23.89
CA CYS A 559 -6.09 -1.06 24.63
C CYS A 559 -5.74 -2.37 23.94
N ASP A 560 -5.26 -3.36 24.69
CA ASP A 560 -4.94 -4.70 24.18
C ASP A 560 -6.21 -5.55 24.07
N ASP A 561 -7.10 -5.21 23.14
CA ASP A 561 -8.34 -5.96 22.85
C ASP A 561 -8.40 -6.34 21.37
N ASN A 562 -7.55 -7.30 20.98
CA ASN A 562 -7.28 -7.61 19.58
C ASN A 562 -7.84 -8.94 19.06
N ASN A 563 -8.55 -9.75 19.90
CA ASN A 563 -8.99 -11.10 19.53
C ASN A 563 -10.48 -11.20 19.20
N GLU A 564 -11.10 -10.15 18.67
CA GLU A 564 -12.50 -10.23 18.25
C GLU A 564 -12.62 -10.92 16.88
N LYS A 565 -13.70 -11.70 16.72
CA LYS A 565 -14.07 -12.32 15.44
C LYS A 565 -15.34 -11.66 14.92
N GLY A 566 -15.31 -11.27 13.65
CA GLY A 566 -16.50 -10.88 12.91
C GLY A 566 -17.27 -12.10 12.39
N LEU A 567 -18.26 -11.87 11.55
CA LEU A 567 -18.98 -12.92 10.85
C LEU A 567 -18.08 -13.63 9.84
N VAL A 568 -17.27 -12.85 9.11
CA VAL A 568 -16.43 -13.33 8.00
C VAL A 568 -14.98 -12.89 8.09
N TYR A 569 -14.64 -12.01 9.04
CA TYR A 569 -13.28 -11.53 9.27
C TYR A 569 -12.75 -11.96 10.64
N LYS A 570 -11.44 -12.06 10.75
CA LYS A 570 -10.70 -12.11 12.01
C LYS A 570 -9.99 -10.77 12.20
N PHE A 571 -9.84 -10.34 13.44
CA PHE A 571 -9.22 -9.06 13.76
C PHE A 571 -7.98 -9.29 14.63
N ASP A 572 -6.82 -8.88 14.12
CA ASP A 572 -5.55 -8.81 14.84
C ASP A 572 -4.86 -7.52 14.39
N PHE A 573 -5.27 -6.40 14.99
CA PHE A 573 -4.71 -5.09 14.65
C PHE A 573 -3.40 -4.87 15.39
N LYS A 574 -2.30 -4.78 14.64
CA LYS A 574 -0.98 -4.45 15.17
C LYS A 574 -0.50 -3.12 14.65
N ARG A 575 0.07 -2.33 15.56
CA ARG A 575 0.70 -1.06 15.21
C ARG A 575 1.94 -1.32 14.37
N VAL A 576 2.08 -0.63 13.22
CA VAL A 576 3.19 -0.87 12.28
C VAL A 576 4.49 -0.18 12.68
N ALA A 577 4.41 0.88 13.51
CA ALA A 577 5.54 1.65 14.03
C ALA A 577 5.08 2.46 15.25
N PRO A 578 5.98 2.95 16.13
CA PRO A 578 5.61 3.71 17.33
C PRO A 578 4.64 4.89 17.08
N MET A 579 4.78 5.55 15.94
CA MET A 579 3.90 6.63 15.47
C MET A 579 2.98 6.22 14.34
N GLY A 580 2.98 4.94 13.97
CA GLY A 580 2.20 4.40 12.89
C GLY A 580 0.77 4.06 13.30
N GLY A 581 -0.08 3.84 12.30
CA GLY A 581 -1.41 3.27 12.45
C GLY A 581 -1.37 1.76 12.67
N PHE A 582 -2.52 1.15 12.55
CA PHE A 582 -2.73 -0.27 12.78
C PHE A 582 -3.05 -1.00 11.50
N GLU A 583 -2.43 -2.14 11.30
CA GLU A 583 -2.77 -3.07 10.24
C GLU A 583 -3.45 -4.31 10.83
N ASN A 584 -4.56 -4.73 10.23
CA ASN A 584 -5.12 -6.04 10.54
C ASN A 584 -4.20 -7.11 9.95
N GLN A 585 -3.63 -7.95 10.80
CA GLN A 585 -2.73 -9.01 10.37
C GLN A 585 -3.42 -10.37 10.26
N SER A 586 -4.73 -10.45 10.47
CA SER A 586 -5.46 -11.70 10.35
C SER A 586 -5.83 -12.02 8.92
N THR A 587 -5.53 -13.25 8.51
CA THR A 587 -5.96 -13.84 7.24
C THR A 587 -6.39 -15.29 7.44
N PHE A 588 -6.99 -15.87 6.41
CA PHE A 588 -7.32 -17.28 6.30
C PHE A 588 -6.44 -17.92 5.23
N VAL A 589 -6.08 -19.18 5.43
CA VAL A 589 -5.71 -20.06 4.32
C VAL A 589 -6.95 -20.88 4.00
N LEU A 590 -7.47 -20.74 2.80
CA LEU A 590 -8.66 -21.46 2.34
C LEU A 590 -8.24 -22.56 1.39
N ARG A 591 -8.93 -23.69 1.48
CA ARG A 591 -8.66 -24.90 0.70
C ARG A 591 -9.92 -25.39 0.01
N TYR A 592 -9.79 -25.83 -1.23
CA TYR A 592 -10.81 -26.59 -1.93
C TYR A 592 -10.92 -27.99 -1.37
N SER A 593 -12.04 -28.32 -0.76
CA SER A 593 -12.29 -29.65 -0.22
C SER A 593 -12.76 -30.63 -1.31
N LYS A 594 -12.72 -31.93 -0.99
CA LYS A 594 -13.20 -32.98 -1.91
C LYS A 594 -14.72 -32.92 -2.16
N ASP A 595 -15.46 -32.25 -1.27
CA ASP A 595 -16.92 -32.15 -1.34
C ASP A 595 -17.39 -30.88 -2.09
N PHE A 596 -16.52 -30.28 -2.91
CA PHE A 596 -16.77 -29.05 -3.65
C PHE A 596 -17.11 -27.85 -2.76
N THR A 597 -16.65 -27.87 -1.51
CA THR A 597 -16.77 -26.73 -0.60
C THR A 597 -15.40 -26.07 -0.38
N ILE A 598 -15.43 -24.86 0.13
CA ILE A 598 -14.21 -24.17 0.56
C ILE A 598 -14.18 -24.21 2.08
N GLU A 599 -13.07 -24.62 2.64
CA GLU A 599 -12.86 -24.71 4.08
C GLU A 599 -11.55 -24.01 4.51
N GLU A 600 -11.45 -23.66 5.79
CA GLU A 600 -10.20 -23.13 6.35
C GLU A 600 -9.20 -24.28 6.49
N ALA A 601 -8.04 -24.18 5.84
CA ALA A 601 -6.94 -25.12 6.00
C ALA A 601 -6.31 -24.95 7.39
N LYS A 602 -6.15 -26.09 8.07
CA LYS A 602 -5.52 -26.16 9.40
C LYS A 602 -4.06 -26.51 9.29
#